data_3394b4c46c9106f15d5d5f2521ea0210
#
_entry.id   3394b4c46c9106f15d5d5f2521ea0210
#
_cell.length_a   1.000
_cell.length_b   1.000
_cell.length_c   1.000
_cell.angle_alpha   90.00
_cell.angle_beta   90.00
_cell.angle_gamma   90.00
#
_symmetry.space_group_name_H-M   'P 1'
#
loop_
_entity.id
_entity.type
_entity.pdbx_description
1 polymer ?
#
loop_
_entity_poly.entity_id
_entity_poly.type
_entity_poly.pdbx_seq_one_letter_code
_entity_poly.pdbx_strand_id
1 'polypeptide(L)'
;MDLSLPLAIGIVAFGILVGFLSALFGIGGGLVMVPFIVLVLVDDQHLAEGTSLLVIVPTAIAGVIAHAWRGYVDFGAAALLAAGGVFGAFAGARIALATEQDALQTAFAIFLILMGARLIRDGYRSREVAD
;
A
#
# COMPACT_ATOMS: atom_id res chain seq x y z
N MET A 1 -10.51 -13.57 16.51
CA MET A 1 -11.13 -12.36 15.96
C MET A 1 -12.60 -12.64 15.74
N ASP A 2 -13.49 -12.09 16.57
CA ASP A 2 -14.93 -12.27 16.41
C ASP A 2 -15.43 -11.30 15.34
N LEU A 3 -15.49 -11.79 14.11
CA LEU A 3 -16.01 -11.06 12.95
C LEU A 3 -17.53 -10.92 13.09
N SER A 4 -17.97 -9.88 13.79
CA SER A 4 -19.40 -9.53 13.75
C SER A 4 -19.77 -9.12 12.31
N LEU A 5 -21.01 -9.42 11.91
CA LEU A 5 -21.50 -9.12 10.56
C LEU A 5 -21.28 -7.63 10.16
N PRO A 6 -21.57 -6.63 11.02
CA PRO A 6 -21.30 -5.23 10.67
C PRO A 6 -19.82 -4.93 10.49
N LEU A 7 -18.92 -5.54 11.27
CA LEU A 7 -17.48 -5.38 11.10
C LEU A 7 -17.01 -5.97 9.76
N ALA A 8 -17.49 -7.15 9.39
CA ALA A 8 -17.17 -7.76 8.10
C ALA A 8 -17.60 -6.89 6.91
N ILE A 9 -18.81 -6.33 6.97
CA ILE A 9 -19.31 -5.40 5.94
C ILE A 9 -18.42 -4.15 5.88
N GLY A 10 -18.03 -3.59 7.02
CA GLY A 10 -17.13 -2.43 7.10
C GLY A 10 -15.75 -2.71 6.47
N ILE A 11 -15.16 -3.86 6.76
CA ILE A 11 -13.87 -4.29 6.18
C ILE A 11 -13.97 -4.42 4.65
N VAL A 12 -15.03 -5.05 4.15
CA VAL A 12 -15.24 -5.21 2.70
C VAL A 12 -15.45 -3.84 2.02
N ALA A 13 -16.29 -2.97 2.60
CA ALA A 13 -16.50 -1.62 2.06
C ALA A 13 -15.20 -0.80 2.04
N PHE A 14 -14.41 -0.88 3.10
CA PHE A 14 -13.09 -0.24 3.15
C PHE A 14 -12.14 -0.84 2.11
N GLY A 15 -12.10 -2.16 1.97
CA GLY A 15 -11.30 -2.85 0.95
C GLY A 15 -11.64 -2.40 -0.47
N ILE A 16 -12.93 -2.23 -0.79
CA ILE A 16 -13.39 -1.70 -2.09
C ILE A 16 -12.88 -0.27 -2.30
N LEU A 17 -13.02 0.60 -1.30
CA LEU A 17 -12.56 1.98 -1.37
C LEU A 17 -11.05 2.06 -1.58
N VAL A 18 -10.28 1.32 -0.79
CA VAL A 18 -8.82 1.31 -0.88
C VAL A 18 -8.35 0.68 -2.19
N GLY A 19 -8.99 -0.41 -2.63
CA GLY A 19 -8.69 -1.03 -3.93
C GLY A 19 -8.94 -0.08 -5.10
N PHE A 20 -10.03 0.68 -5.06
CA PHE A 20 -10.35 1.71 -6.05
C PHE A 20 -9.29 2.83 -6.08
N LEU A 21 -8.96 3.39 -4.91
CA LEU A 21 -7.93 4.44 -4.79
C LEU A 21 -6.54 3.91 -5.19
N SER A 22 -6.23 2.69 -4.81
CA SER A 22 -4.98 2.01 -5.17
C SER A 22 -4.81 1.86 -6.69
N ALA A 23 -5.88 1.47 -7.39
CA ALA A 23 -5.88 1.34 -8.83
C ALA A 23 -5.76 2.70 -9.54
N LEU A 24 -6.40 3.75 -8.99
CA LEU A 24 -6.33 5.11 -9.53
C LEU A 24 -4.94 5.73 -9.41
N PHE A 25 -4.28 5.56 -8.26
CA PHE A 25 -3.02 6.23 -7.95
C PHE A 25 -1.79 5.33 -8.14
N GLY A 26 -1.97 4.03 -8.37
CA GLY A 26 -0.87 3.08 -8.52
C GLY A 26 -0.06 2.85 -7.24
N ILE A 27 -0.62 3.13 -6.05
CA ILE A 27 0.09 3.10 -4.75
C ILE A 27 0.14 1.68 -4.14
N GLY A 28 -0.61 0.71 -4.70
CA GLY A 28 -0.64 -0.66 -4.20
C GLY A 28 -1.46 -0.89 -2.92
N GLY A 29 -2.13 0.14 -2.38
CA GLY A 29 -3.06 0.02 -1.24
C GLY A 29 -2.43 -0.11 0.14
N GLY A 30 -1.22 -0.61 0.27
CA GLY A 30 -0.55 -0.86 1.57
C GLY A 30 -0.40 0.40 2.42
N LEU A 31 -0.18 1.55 1.78
CA LEU A 31 -0.03 2.85 2.45
C LEU A 31 -1.25 3.22 3.33
N VAL A 32 -2.44 2.83 2.90
CA VAL A 32 -3.71 3.12 3.62
C VAL A 32 -4.18 1.92 4.43
N MET A 33 -3.89 0.69 3.96
CA MET A 33 -4.32 -0.54 4.63
C MET A 33 -3.60 -0.76 5.96
N VAL A 34 -2.28 -0.53 6.04
CA VAL A 34 -1.52 -0.78 7.27
C VAL A 34 -2.05 0.05 8.44
N PRO A 35 -2.20 1.39 8.34
CA PRO A 35 -2.79 2.18 9.43
C PRO A 35 -4.20 1.73 9.81
N PHE A 36 -5.03 1.38 8.83
CA PHE A 36 -6.38 0.91 9.10
C PHE A 36 -6.39 -0.41 9.87
N ILE A 37 -5.55 -1.36 9.47
CA ILE A 37 -5.47 -2.67 10.13
C ILE A 37 -4.98 -2.49 11.57
N VAL A 38 -3.95 -1.69 11.80
CA VAL A 38 -3.42 -1.41 13.15
C VAL A 38 -4.45 -0.72 14.02
N LEU A 39 -5.15 0.29 13.51
CA LEU A 39 -6.07 1.09 14.31
C LEU A 39 -7.43 0.40 14.58
N VAL A 40 -7.87 -0.51 13.69
CA VAL A 40 -9.24 -1.05 13.71
C VAL A 40 -9.27 -2.54 13.98
N LEU A 41 -8.30 -3.30 13.51
CA LEU A 41 -8.36 -4.76 13.53
C LEU A 41 -7.38 -5.41 14.50
N VAL A 42 -6.12 -4.96 14.54
CA VAL A 42 -5.06 -5.63 15.29
C VAL A 42 -4.01 -4.60 15.72
N ASP A 43 -3.70 -4.57 17.00
CA ASP A 43 -2.66 -3.70 17.55
C ASP A 43 -1.26 -4.36 17.42
N ASP A 44 -0.96 -4.85 16.22
CA ASP A 44 0.32 -5.49 15.87
C ASP A 44 0.75 -5.03 14.48
N GLN A 45 1.83 -4.25 14.42
CA GLN A 45 2.35 -3.67 13.19
C GLN A 45 2.82 -4.75 12.20
N HIS A 46 3.49 -5.80 12.67
CA HIS A 46 4.00 -6.86 11.79
C HIS A 46 2.85 -7.65 11.15
N LEU A 47 1.80 -7.94 11.93
CA LEU A 47 0.62 -8.62 11.43
C LEU A 47 -0.15 -7.75 10.42
N ALA A 48 -0.23 -6.44 10.66
CA ALA A 48 -0.85 -5.49 9.76
C ALA A 48 -0.09 -5.40 8.43
N GLU A 49 1.23 -5.32 8.47
CA GLU A 49 2.08 -5.30 7.27
C GLU A 49 1.93 -6.59 6.46
N GLY A 50 2.07 -7.76 7.10
CA GLY A 50 1.91 -9.06 6.44
C GLY A 50 0.52 -9.23 5.82
N THR A 51 -0.53 -8.82 6.53
CA THR A 51 -1.91 -8.88 6.04
C THR A 51 -2.12 -7.94 4.85
N SER A 52 -1.58 -6.72 4.91
CA SER A 52 -1.70 -5.77 3.80
C SER A 52 -0.98 -6.27 2.54
N LEU A 53 0.20 -6.88 2.69
CA LEU A 53 0.94 -7.49 1.57
C LEU A 53 0.13 -8.60 0.90
N LEU A 54 -0.55 -9.44 1.69
CA LEU A 54 -1.42 -10.50 1.15
C LEU A 54 -2.58 -9.92 0.33
N VAL A 55 -3.19 -8.82 0.77
CA VAL A 55 -4.30 -8.15 0.06
C VAL A 55 -3.80 -7.44 -1.20
N ILE A 56 -2.58 -6.91 -1.19
CA ILE A 56 -1.98 -6.25 -2.36
C ILE A 56 -1.85 -7.21 -3.54
N VAL A 57 -1.56 -8.50 -3.32
CA VAL A 57 -1.37 -9.46 -4.43
C VAL A 57 -2.58 -9.54 -5.36
N PRO A 58 -3.80 -9.91 -4.90
CA PRO A 58 -4.96 -9.99 -5.79
C PRO A 58 -5.39 -8.63 -6.34
N THR A 59 -5.24 -7.55 -5.57
CA THR A 59 -5.60 -6.21 -6.03
C THR A 59 -4.65 -5.70 -7.11
N ALA A 60 -3.35 -5.96 -6.97
CA ALA A 60 -2.35 -5.63 -7.99
C ALA A 60 -2.58 -6.42 -9.28
N ILE A 61 -2.88 -7.72 -9.19
CA ILE A 61 -3.21 -8.55 -10.36
C ILE A 61 -4.40 -7.96 -11.12
N ALA A 62 -5.50 -7.62 -10.42
CA ALA A 62 -6.66 -7.01 -11.03
C ALA A 62 -6.34 -5.68 -11.71
N GLY A 63 -5.54 -4.82 -11.05
CA GLY A 63 -5.09 -3.55 -11.60
C GLY A 63 -4.21 -3.73 -12.86
N VAL A 64 -3.24 -4.64 -12.81
CA VAL A 64 -2.36 -4.94 -13.96
C VAL A 64 -3.17 -5.44 -15.16
N ILE A 65 -4.13 -6.33 -14.96
CA ILE A 65 -4.99 -6.84 -16.05
C ILE A 65 -5.73 -5.68 -16.72
N ALA A 66 -6.34 -4.78 -15.94
CA ALA A 66 -7.08 -3.65 -16.47
C ALA A 66 -6.21 -2.69 -17.30
N HIS A 67 -4.98 -2.42 -16.85
CA HIS A 67 -4.02 -1.57 -17.57
C HIS A 67 -3.39 -2.27 -18.77
N ALA A 68 -3.09 -3.57 -18.65
CA ALA A 68 -2.50 -4.36 -19.73
C ALA A 68 -3.42 -4.47 -20.95
N TRP A 69 -4.73 -4.63 -20.74
CA TRP A 69 -5.70 -4.64 -21.85
C TRP A 69 -5.74 -3.34 -22.67
N ARG A 70 -5.28 -2.25 -22.08
CA ARG A 70 -5.17 -0.95 -22.74
C ARG A 70 -3.78 -0.62 -23.28
N GLY A 71 -2.83 -1.55 -23.14
CA GLY A 71 -1.45 -1.37 -23.58
C GLY A 71 -0.61 -0.44 -22.70
N TYR A 72 -1.04 -0.17 -21.48
CA TYR A 72 -0.34 0.73 -20.53
C TYR A 72 0.65 0.00 -19.61
N VAL A 73 1.11 -1.20 -20.00
CA VAL A 73 2.09 -1.98 -19.22
C VAL A 73 3.32 -2.29 -20.08
N ASP A 74 4.48 -1.84 -19.64
CA ASP A 74 5.77 -2.28 -20.17
C ASP A 74 6.23 -3.52 -19.39
N PHE A 75 6.02 -4.70 -19.97
CA PHE A 75 6.38 -5.97 -19.36
C PHE A 75 7.89 -6.16 -19.22
N GLY A 76 8.70 -5.54 -20.09
CA GLY A 76 10.16 -5.62 -20.03
C GLY A 76 10.70 -4.85 -18.80
N ALA A 77 10.29 -3.60 -18.67
CA ALA A 77 10.63 -2.78 -17.51
C ALA A 77 10.07 -3.39 -16.21
N ALA A 78 8.83 -3.90 -16.25
CA ALA A 78 8.20 -4.54 -15.10
C ALA A 78 8.97 -5.77 -14.61
N ALA A 79 9.44 -6.62 -15.52
CA ALA A 79 10.21 -7.82 -15.17
C ALA A 79 11.55 -7.48 -14.49
N LEU A 80 12.27 -6.48 -15.00
CA LEU A 80 13.53 -6.02 -14.40
C LEU A 80 13.31 -5.41 -13.02
N LEU A 81 12.29 -4.56 -12.88
CA LEU A 81 11.93 -3.96 -11.60
C LEU A 81 11.46 -5.02 -10.59
N ALA A 82 10.68 -6.02 -11.05
CA ALA A 82 10.21 -7.09 -10.19
C ALA A 82 11.36 -7.95 -9.68
N ALA A 83 12.36 -8.25 -10.52
CA ALA A 83 13.55 -8.98 -10.09
C ALA A 83 14.27 -8.25 -8.94
N GLY A 84 14.55 -6.95 -9.10
CA GLY A 84 15.14 -6.14 -8.02
C GLY A 84 14.21 -6.01 -6.80
N GLY A 85 12.92 -5.84 -7.07
CA GLY A 85 11.89 -5.69 -6.04
C GLY A 85 11.76 -6.91 -5.13
N VAL A 86 11.83 -8.13 -5.68
CA VAL A 86 11.78 -9.37 -4.90
C VAL A 86 12.96 -9.46 -3.93
N PHE A 87 14.18 -9.17 -4.38
CA PHE A 87 15.35 -9.15 -3.50
C PHE A 87 15.24 -8.06 -2.43
N GLY A 88 14.81 -6.85 -2.83
CA GLY A 88 14.60 -5.73 -1.91
C GLY A 88 13.51 -6.03 -0.88
N ALA A 89 12.39 -6.63 -1.30
CA ALA A 89 11.30 -7.02 -0.41
C ALA A 89 11.75 -8.07 0.62
N PHE A 90 12.52 -9.07 0.18
CA PHE A 90 13.04 -10.08 1.10
C PHE A 90 14.00 -9.50 2.14
N ALA A 91 14.92 -8.62 1.72
CA ALA A 91 15.83 -7.94 2.63
C ALA A 91 15.06 -7.00 3.58
N GLY A 92 14.11 -6.22 3.07
CA GLY A 92 13.27 -5.32 3.85
C GLY A 92 12.43 -6.07 4.89
N ALA A 93 11.80 -7.17 4.50
CA ALA A 93 11.03 -8.00 5.42
C ALA A 93 11.89 -8.58 6.56
N ARG A 94 13.15 -9.00 6.25
CA ARG A 94 14.09 -9.47 7.29
C ARG A 94 14.43 -8.36 8.28
N ILE A 95 14.65 -7.15 7.81
CA ILE A 95 14.92 -5.99 8.66
C ILE A 95 13.69 -5.63 9.48
N ALA A 96 12.51 -5.59 8.88
CA ALA A 96 11.26 -5.30 9.58
C ALA A 96 10.99 -6.30 10.70
N LEU A 97 11.12 -7.62 10.44
CA LEU A 97 10.91 -8.66 11.43
C LEU A 97 11.96 -8.66 12.57
N ALA A 98 13.12 -8.06 12.35
CA ALA A 98 14.16 -7.90 13.37
C ALA A 98 14.07 -6.58 14.14
N THR A 99 13.14 -5.70 13.77
CA THR A 99 12.95 -4.37 14.34
C THR A 99 11.80 -4.40 15.34
N GLU A 100 11.96 -3.71 16.47
CA GLU A 100 10.89 -3.56 17.47
C GLU A 100 9.67 -2.87 16.86
N GLN A 101 8.47 -3.29 17.27
CA GLN A 101 7.18 -2.81 16.75
C GLN A 101 7.06 -1.29 16.81
N ASP A 102 7.41 -0.68 17.94
CA ASP A 102 7.32 0.78 18.15
C ASP A 102 8.24 1.57 17.20
N ALA A 103 9.44 1.06 16.96
CA ALA A 103 10.39 1.67 16.04
C ALA A 103 9.89 1.58 14.59
N LEU A 104 9.33 0.43 14.21
CA LEU A 104 8.77 0.21 12.88
C LEU A 104 7.55 1.11 12.63
N GLN A 105 6.65 1.20 13.60
CA GLN A 105 5.47 2.07 13.56
C GLN A 105 5.86 3.54 13.45
N THR A 106 6.85 3.98 14.23
CA THR A 106 7.38 5.35 14.18
C THR A 106 8.02 5.66 12.83
N ALA A 107 8.85 4.75 12.31
CA ALA A 107 9.47 4.91 10.99
C ALA A 107 8.42 5.02 9.88
N PHE A 108 7.37 4.19 9.95
CA PHE A 108 6.27 4.22 8.99
C PHE A 108 5.46 5.53 9.07
N ALA A 109 5.17 6.01 10.28
CA ALA A 109 4.50 7.29 10.48
C ALA A 109 5.29 8.47 9.91
N ILE A 110 6.61 8.52 10.14
CA ILE A 110 7.48 9.54 9.57
C ILE A 110 7.47 9.46 8.03
N PHE A 111 7.56 8.26 7.47
CA PHE A 111 7.47 8.06 6.02
C PHE A 111 6.15 8.58 5.44
N LEU A 112 5.01 8.31 6.09
CA LEU A 112 3.70 8.79 5.68
C LEU A 112 3.62 10.33 5.68
N ILE A 113 4.14 10.97 6.73
CA ILE A 113 4.17 12.43 6.85
C ILE A 113 5.01 13.05 5.72
N LEU A 114 6.21 12.52 5.47
CA LEU A 114 7.10 13.01 4.42
C LEU A 114 6.48 12.84 3.02
N MET A 115 5.88 11.68 2.75
CA MET A 115 5.19 11.42 1.48
C MET A 115 3.97 12.30 1.29
N GLY A 116 3.15 12.46 2.34
CA GLY A 116 1.99 13.35 2.31
C GLY A 116 2.39 14.81 2.06
N ALA A 117 3.39 15.31 2.77
CA ALA A 117 3.91 16.67 2.58
C ALA A 117 4.46 16.88 1.15
N ARG A 118 5.19 15.90 0.61
CA ARG A 118 5.70 15.94 -0.76
C ARG A 118 4.57 15.98 -1.78
N LEU A 119 3.58 15.10 -1.68
CA LEU A 119 2.44 15.05 -2.60
C LEU A 119 1.64 16.36 -2.60
N ILE A 120 1.42 16.94 -1.42
CA ILE A 120 0.76 18.24 -1.28
C ILE A 120 1.58 19.31 -1.99
N ARG A 121 2.88 19.39 -1.73
CA ARG A 121 3.76 20.37 -2.37
C ARG A 121 3.77 20.24 -3.89
N ASP A 122 3.88 19.01 -4.41
CA ASP A 122 3.92 18.75 -5.84
C ASP A 122 2.56 19.08 -6.50
N GLY A 123 1.44 18.83 -5.80
CA GLY A 123 0.10 19.23 -6.24
C GLY A 123 -0.10 20.75 -6.31
N TYR A 124 0.46 21.52 -5.38
CA TYR A 124 0.44 22.99 -5.45
C TYR A 124 1.29 23.51 -6.61
N ARG A 125 2.48 22.95 -6.80
CA ARG A 125 3.41 23.37 -7.85
C ARG A 125 2.88 23.10 -9.26
N SER A 126 2.12 22.03 -9.44
CA SER A 126 1.50 21.71 -10.73
C SER A 126 0.38 22.70 -11.12
N ARG A 127 -0.23 23.37 -10.14
CA ARG A 127 -1.25 24.39 -10.38
C ARG A 127 -0.64 25.72 -10.84
N GLU A 128 0.52 26.09 -10.27
CA GLU A 128 1.21 27.34 -10.68
C GLU A 128 1.76 27.29 -12.10
N VAL A 129 1.97 26.11 -12.68
CA VAL A 129 2.45 25.96 -14.08
C VAL A 129 1.32 25.92 -15.09
N ALA A 130 0.07 25.74 -14.63
CA ALA A 130 -1.12 25.64 -15.48
C ALA A 130 -1.85 26.98 -15.68
N ASP A 131 -1.53 28.01 -14.89
CA ASP A 131 -1.97 29.41 -15.01
C ASP A 131 -0.90 30.27 -15.69
#